data_d38b5d6764fbdabc75c41699a46718c2
#
_entry.id   d38b5d6764fbdabc75c41699a46718c2
#
_cell.length_a   1.000
_cell.length_b   1.000
_cell.length_c   1.000
_cell.angle_alpha   90.00
_cell.angle_beta   90.00
_cell.angle_gamma   90.00
#
_symmetry.space_group_name_H-M   'P 1'
#
loop_
_entity.id
_entity.type
_entity.pdbx_description
1 polymer ?
#
loop_
_entity_poly.entity_id
_entity_poly.type
_entity_poly.pdbx_seq_one_letter_code
_entity_poly.pdbx_strand_id
1 'polypeptide(L)'
;MALCLIGAVLIGYYGVAFSMRHPEVSINNPEQIFIIVTQTLFTPWIAGILLSAILAAIMSTLSCQLLVASTTLTADFYRRWLRPKASQRELVWCGRFMLLLVAVIAYCLALDPNSGVLRLVAYAWAGFGAAFGPCVLISVFWSRMTLAGAISGMAVGAITVIVWEIGGFLGLYSLVPGFIFSAIAIFVVSSLTAKSNKETTELFNDLEQKFWVEVKEH
;
A
#
# COMPACT_ATOMS: atom_id res chain seq x y z
N MET A 1 5.77 -2.23 -17.29
CA MET A 1 6.09 -1.51 -16.04
C MET A 1 7.45 -0.80 -16.07
N ALA A 2 8.54 -1.45 -16.44
CA ALA A 2 9.87 -0.83 -16.44
C ALA A 2 9.96 0.48 -17.27
N LEU A 3 9.39 0.50 -18.48
CA LEU A 3 9.38 1.71 -19.33
C LEU A 3 8.66 2.89 -18.68
N CYS A 4 7.55 2.67 -17.97
CA CYS A 4 6.83 3.73 -17.28
C CYS A 4 7.65 4.30 -16.11
N LEU A 5 8.36 3.44 -15.36
CA LEU A 5 9.24 3.87 -14.27
C LEU A 5 10.43 4.68 -14.79
N ILE A 6 11.07 4.22 -15.86
CA ILE A 6 12.15 4.95 -16.52
C ILE A 6 11.65 6.31 -17.01
N GLY A 7 10.48 6.35 -17.66
CA GLY A 7 9.87 7.60 -18.10
C GLY A 7 9.60 8.57 -16.95
N ALA A 8 9.05 8.08 -15.83
CA ALA A 8 8.79 8.91 -14.66
C ALA A 8 10.07 9.49 -14.04
N VAL A 9 11.13 8.68 -13.93
CA VAL A 9 12.45 9.13 -13.43
C VAL A 9 13.07 10.17 -14.37
N LEU A 10 12.99 9.94 -15.70
CA LEU A 10 13.51 10.90 -16.69
C LEU A 10 12.76 12.22 -16.65
N ILE A 11 11.44 12.22 -16.47
CA ILE A 11 10.65 13.45 -16.31
C ILE A 11 11.08 14.20 -15.04
N GLY A 12 11.28 13.50 -13.93
CA GLY A 12 11.79 14.12 -12.70
C GLY A 12 13.16 14.73 -12.87
N TYR A 13 14.10 14.03 -13.51
CA TYR A 13 15.44 14.52 -13.78
C TYR A 13 15.43 15.73 -14.73
N TYR A 14 14.64 15.64 -15.82
CA TYR A 14 14.44 16.75 -16.74
C TYR A 14 13.82 17.97 -16.05
N GLY A 15 12.89 17.74 -15.12
CA GLY A 15 12.24 18.80 -14.35
C GLY A 15 13.21 19.61 -13.49
N VAL A 16 14.21 18.96 -12.90
CA VAL A 16 15.29 19.67 -12.17
C VAL A 16 16.11 20.53 -13.13
N ALA A 17 16.51 19.99 -14.27
CA ALA A 17 17.24 20.77 -15.29
C ALA A 17 16.42 21.93 -15.86
N PHE A 18 15.11 21.71 -16.03
CA PHE A 18 14.16 22.71 -16.49
C PHE A 18 14.03 23.87 -15.49
N SER A 19 13.91 23.59 -14.20
CA SER A 19 13.82 24.62 -13.15
C SER A 19 15.08 25.49 -13.07
N MET A 20 16.25 24.90 -13.30
CA MET A 20 17.52 25.66 -13.35
C MET A 20 17.60 26.60 -14.56
N ARG A 21 16.98 26.23 -15.67
CA ARG A 21 17.03 26.98 -16.93
C ARG A 21 15.93 28.04 -17.04
N HIS A 22 14.85 27.87 -16.30
CA HIS A 22 13.68 28.74 -16.28
C HIS A 22 13.37 29.20 -14.85
N PRO A 23 14.20 30.07 -14.24
CA PRO A 23 14.01 30.55 -12.88
C PRO A 23 12.73 31.40 -12.70
N GLU A 24 12.16 31.88 -13.80
CA GLU A 24 10.88 32.57 -13.83
C GLU A 24 9.68 31.65 -13.56
N VAL A 25 9.84 30.34 -13.76
CA VAL A 25 8.81 29.32 -13.49
C VAL A 25 8.99 28.81 -12.06
N SER A 26 8.22 29.37 -11.13
CA SER A 26 8.27 28.93 -9.71
C SER A 26 7.69 27.53 -9.54
N ILE A 27 8.55 26.54 -9.28
CA ILE A 27 8.13 25.18 -8.94
C ILE A 27 8.08 25.05 -7.43
N ASN A 28 6.95 25.43 -6.83
CA ASN A 28 6.75 25.36 -5.39
C ASN A 28 6.54 23.93 -4.88
N ASN A 29 6.02 23.05 -5.74
CA ASN A 29 5.77 21.66 -5.41
C ASN A 29 6.36 20.74 -6.48
N PRO A 30 7.35 19.90 -6.15
CA PRO A 30 7.96 18.95 -7.09
C PRO A 30 6.97 17.98 -7.73
N GLU A 31 5.85 17.67 -7.06
CA GLU A 31 4.82 16.77 -7.59
C GLU A 31 4.10 17.36 -8.81
N GLN A 32 4.15 18.66 -9.00
CA GLN A 32 3.51 19.36 -10.13
C GLN A 32 4.40 19.49 -11.36
N ILE A 33 5.64 19.00 -11.32
CA ILE A 33 6.63 19.21 -12.39
C ILE A 33 6.12 18.78 -13.77
N PHE A 34 5.44 17.64 -13.85
CA PHE A 34 4.88 17.16 -15.11
C PHE A 34 3.83 18.12 -15.68
N ILE A 35 2.96 18.65 -14.82
CA ILE A 35 1.90 19.60 -15.21
C ILE A 35 2.54 20.88 -15.74
N ILE A 36 3.51 21.43 -15.00
CA ILE A 36 4.19 22.68 -15.33
C ILE A 36 4.96 22.54 -16.66
N VAL A 37 5.76 21.48 -16.79
CA VAL A 37 6.52 21.21 -18.01
C VAL A 37 5.59 21.01 -19.22
N THR A 38 4.48 20.29 -19.02
CA THR A 38 3.49 20.05 -20.08
C THR A 38 2.84 21.34 -20.54
N GLN A 39 2.46 22.22 -19.62
CA GLN A 39 1.82 23.50 -19.94
C GLN A 39 2.80 24.51 -20.58
N THR A 40 4.07 24.43 -20.25
CA THR A 40 5.08 25.37 -20.74
C THR A 40 5.62 24.97 -22.12
N LEU A 41 5.82 23.68 -22.37
CA LEU A 41 6.47 23.21 -23.62
C LEU A 41 5.50 22.87 -24.73
N PHE A 42 4.25 22.53 -24.42
CA PHE A 42 3.30 22.03 -25.41
C PHE A 42 2.18 23.04 -25.68
N THR A 43 1.64 22.99 -26.89
CA THR A 43 0.43 23.76 -27.23
C THR A 43 -0.75 23.31 -26.35
N PRO A 44 -1.74 24.18 -26.08
CA PRO A 44 -2.85 23.86 -25.19
C PRO A 44 -3.60 22.55 -25.52
N TRP A 45 -3.71 22.20 -26.79
CA TRP A 45 -4.35 20.98 -27.27
C TRP A 45 -3.58 19.73 -26.85
N ILE A 46 -2.26 19.73 -27.05
CA ILE A 46 -1.38 18.62 -26.65
C ILE A 46 -1.32 18.52 -25.14
N ALA A 47 -1.17 19.64 -24.45
CA ALA A 47 -1.19 19.70 -23.00
C ALA A 47 -2.49 19.12 -22.42
N GLY A 48 -3.65 19.44 -23.00
CA GLY A 48 -4.94 18.90 -22.62
C GLY A 48 -5.00 17.37 -22.74
N ILE A 49 -4.50 16.81 -23.83
CA ILE A 49 -4.44 15.35 -24.03
C ILE A 49 -3.53 14.67 -22.98
N LEU A 50 -2.34 15.21 -22.75
CA LEU A 50 -1.39 14.67 -21.77
C LEU A 50 -1.94 14.72 -20.34
N LEU A 51 -2.58 15.81 -19.95
CA LEU A 51 -3.22 15.96 -18.64
C LEU A 51 -4.43 15.03 -18.49
N SER A 52 -5.21 14.83 -19.57
CA SER A 52 -6.32 13.89 -19.58
C SER A 52 -5.86 12.45 -19.37
N ALA A 53 -4.69 12.08 -19.89
CA ALA A 53 -4.11 10.75 -19.66
C ALA A 53 -3.78 10.51 -18.17
N ILE A 54 -3.26 11.53 -17.45
CA ILE A 54 -3.06 11.44 -16.00
C ILE A 54 -4.39 11.25 -15.29
N LEU A 55 -5.40 12.06 -15.61
CA LEU A 55 -6.71 11.96 -14.99
C LEU A 55 -7.34 10.58 -15.21
N ALA A 56 -7.22 10.04 -16.43
CA ALA A 56 -7.70 8.69 -16.75
C ALA A 56 -7.01 7.62 -15.90
N ALA A 57 -5.70 7.70 -15.73
CA ALA A 57 -4.94 6.77 -14.89
C ALA A 57 -5.35 6.85 -13.41
N ILE A 58 -5.52 8.07 -12.88
CA ILE A 58 -5.99 8.31 -11.50
C ILE A 58 -7.40 7.74 -11.31
N MET A 59 -8.33 8.03 -12.22
CA MET A 59 -9.71 7.55 -12.13
C MET A 59 -9.81 6.04 -12.18
N SER A 60 -9.02 5.37 -13.02
CA SER A 60 -8.95 3.92 -13.11
C SER A 60 -8.54 3.29 -11.77
N THR A 61 -7.45 3.78 -11.19
CA THR A 61 -6.92 3.29 -9.91
C THR A 61 -7.88 3.61 -8.76
N LEU A 62 -8.38 4.83 -8.69
CA LEU A 62 -9.31 5.29 -7.66
C LEU A 62 -10.60 4.46 -7.62
N SER A 63 -11.19 4.18 -8.79
CA SER A 63 -12.39 3.36 -8.88
C SER A 63 -12.19 1.95 -8.33
N CYS A 64 -11.05 1.32 -8.65
CA CYS A 64 -10.70 0.01 -8.14
C CYS A 64 -10.49 0.02 -6.62
N GLN A 65 -9.75 0.97 -6.10
CA GLN A 65 -9.47 1.09 -4.66
C GLN A 65 -10.71 1.40 -3.84
N LEU A 66 -11.58 2.30 -4.31
CA LEU A 66 -12.86 2.59 -3.66
C LEU A 66 -13.77 1.36 -3.63
N LEU A 67 -13.81 0.61 -4.73
CA LEU A 67 -14.60 -0.63 -4.79
C LEU A 67 -14.08 -1.67 -3.80
N VAL A 68 -12.78 -1.91 -3.76
CA VAL A 68 -12.16 -2.85 -2.81
C VAL A 68 -12.42 -2.42 -1.37
N ALA A 69 -12.16 -1.17 -1.02
CA ALA A 69 -12.39 -0.66 0.32
C ALA A 69 -13.87 -0.78 0.75
N SER A 70 -14.79 -0.41 -0.12
CA SER A 70 -16.23 -0.50 0.19
C SER A 70 -16.73 -1.93 0.31
N THR A 71 -16.24 -2.85 -0.52
CA THR A 71 -16.59 -4.28 -0.44
C THR A 71 -16.03 -4.94 0.82
N THR A 72 -14.80 -4.63 1.19
CA THR A 72 -14.19 -5.11 2.45
C THR A 72 -14.98 -4.62 3.66
N LEU A 73 -15.30 -3.33 3.74
CA LEU A 73 -16.11 -2.78 4.84
C LEU A 73 -17.51 -3.41 4.88
N THR A 74 -18.11 -3.69 3.73
CA THR A 74 -19.44 -4.27 3.66
C THR A 74 -19.46 -5.76 3.94
N ALA A 75 -18.55 -6.54 3.33
CA ALA A 75 -18.53 -7.98 3.45
C ALA A 75 -17.89 -8.46 4.74
N ASP A 76 -16.72 -7.91 5.09
CA ASP A 76 -15.92 -8.39 6.21
C ASP A 76 -16.35 -7.75 7.53
N PHE A 77 -16.75 -6.48 7.52
CA PHE A 77 -17.15 -5.78 8.74
C PHE A 77 -18.67 -5.82 8.95
N TYR A 78 -19.46 -5.25 8.02
CA TYR A 78 -20.90 -5.13 8.20
C TYR A 78 -21.61 -6.50 8.22
N ARG A 79 -21.41 -7.33 7.19
CA ARG A 79 -22.04 -8.65 7.10
C ARG A 79 -21.58 -9.60 8.18
N ARG A 80 -20.26 -9.64 8.48
CA ARG A 80 -19.71 -10.63 9.41
C ARG A 80 -19.98 -10.28 10.87
N TRP A 81 -19.96 -9.02 11.26
CA TRP A 81 -20.04 -8.59 12.66
C TRP A 81 -21.39 -7.97 13.04
N LEU A 82 -21.99 -7.15 12.16
CA LEU A 82 -23.22 -6.44 12.49
C LEU A 82 -24.50 -7.20 12.05
N ARG A 83 -24.51 -7.73 10.81
CA ARG A 83 -25.69 -8.34 10.21
C ARG A 83 -25.37 -9.60 9.41
N PRO A 84 -25.14 -10.77 10.05
CA PRO A 84 -24.81 -12.02 9.36
C PRO A 84 -25.88 -12.52 8.38
N LYS A 85 -27.14 -12.12 8.59
CA LYS A 85 -28.29 -12.51 7.76
C LYS A 85 -28.79 -11.36 6.86
N ALA A 86 -27.95 -10.37 6.54
CA ALA A 86 -28.33 -9.26 5.67
C ALA A 86 -28.76 -9.73 4.29
N SER A 87 -29.82 -9.14 3.74
CA SER A 87 -30.30 -9.42 2.40
C SER A 87 -29.32 -8.86 1.34
N GLN A 88 -29.33 -9.41 0.12
CA GLN A 88 -28.50 -8.92 -0.98
C GLN A 88 -28.76 -7.43 -1.30
N ARG A 89 -30.00 -6.99 -1.22
CA ARG A 89 -30.37 -5.59 -1.43
C ARG A 89 -29.76 -4.68 -0.35
N GLU A 90 -29.80 -5.12 0.90
CA GLU A 90 -29.21 -4.42 2.04
C GLU A 90 -27.69 -4.29 1.88
N LEU A 91 -27.00 -5.35 1.47
CA LEU A 91 -25.56 -5.33 1.22
C LEU A 91 -25.15 -4.38 0.10
N VAL A 92 -25.94 -4.33 -0.99
CA VAL A 92 -25.68 -3.38 -2.10
C VAL A 92 -25.82 -1.92 -1.63
N TRP A 93 -26.87 -1.60 -0.87
CA TRP A 93 -27.04 -0.25 -0.33
C TRP A 93 -25.98 0.12 0.70
N CYS A 94 -25.64 -0.83 1.58
CA CYS A 94 -24.53 -0.65 2.53
C CYS A 94 -23.20 -0.41 1.78
N GLY A 95 -22.92 -1.18 0.72
CA GLY A 95 -21.72 -0.97 -0.10
C GLY A 95 -21.66 0.42 -0.75
N ARG A 96 -22.78 0.90 -1.28
CA ARG A 96 -22.86 2.27 -1.84
C ARG A 96 -22.61 3.34 -0.78
N PHE A 97 -23.20 3.15 0.40
CA PHE A 97 -22.95 4.06 1.53
C PHE A 97 -21.49 4.03 1.99
N MET A 98 -20.91 2.85 2.13
CA MET A 98 -19.49 2.70 2.50
C MET A 98 -18.56 3.30 1.45
N LEU A 99 -18.87 3.15 0.16
CA LEU A 99 -18.13 3.78 -0.93
C LEU A 99 -18.15 5.31 -0.80
N LEU A 100 -19.33 5.89 -0.58
CA LEU A 100 -19.48 7.32 -0.39
C LEU A 100 -18.70 7.80 0.86
N LEU A 101 -18.81 7.06 1.96
CA LEU A 101 -18.11 7.36 3.21
C LEU A 101 -16.60 7.40 3.00
N VAL A 102 -16.03 6.38 2.37
CA VAL A 102 -14.58 6.32 2.08
C VAL A 102 -14.18 7.46 1.15
N ALA A 103 -14.98 7.75 0.12
CA ALA A 103 -14.70 8.86 -0.80
C ALA A 103 -14.70 10.21 -0.09
N VAL A 104 -15.65 10.47 0.82
CA VAL A 104 -15.71 11.71 1.61
C VAL A 104 -14.51 11.81 2.55
N ILE A 105 -14.14 10.73 3.24
CA ILE A 105 -12.96 10.73 4.11
C ILE A 105 -11.70 11.02 3.30
N ALA A 106 -11.52 10.34 2.16
CA ALA A 106 -10.37 10.57 1.28
C ALA A 106 -10.33 12.02 0.77
N TYR A 107 -11.48 12.58 0.40
CA TYR A 107 -11.59 13.97 -0.01
C TYR A 107 -11.19 14.94 1.11
N CYS A 108 -11.69 14.72 2.34
CA CYS A 108 -11.33 15.54 3.49
C CYS A 108 -9.82 15.51 3.79
N LEU A 109 -9.19 14.32 3.67
CA LEU A 109 -7.74 14.18 3.84
C LEU A 109 -6.96 14.89 2.72
N ALA A 110 -7.50 14.92 1.51
CA ALA A 110 -6.88 15.59 0.36
C ALA A 110 -6.99 17.13 0.41
N LEU A 111 -7.84 17.69 1.27
CA LEU A 111 -7.98 19.15 1.45
C LEU A 111 -6.82 19.79 2.21
N ASP A 112 -5.98 19.02 2.88
CA ASP A 112 -4.81 19.57 3.58
C ASP A 112 -3.72 19.96 2.55
N PRO A 113 -3.39 21.26 2.39
CA PRO A 113 -2.41 21.73 1.43
C PRO A 113 -0.99 21.22 1.69
N ASN A 114 -0.70 20.77 2.92
CA ASN A 114 0.61 20.28 3.33
C ASN A 114 0.74 18.75 3.16
N SER A 115 -0.33 18.06 2.82
CA SER A 115 -0.31 16.62 2.54
C SER A 115 0.25 16.35 1.14
N GLY A 116 1.56 16.13 1.04
CA GLY A 116 2.15 15.62 -0.21
C GLY A 116 1.63 14.21 -0.51
N VAL A 117 1.22 13.96 -1.76
CA VAL A 117 0.71 12.64 -2.20
C VAL A 117 1.75 11.55 -1.94
N LEU A 118 3.02 11.84 -2.23
CA LEU A 118 4.13 10.91 -2.00
C LEU A 118 4.25 10.51 -0.52
N ARG A 119 4.08 11.47 0.40
CA ARG A 119 4.15 11.22 1.85
C ARG A 119 3.00 10.33 2.33
N LEU A 120 1.78 10.60 1.88
CA LEU A 120 0.60 9.79 2.22
C LEU A 120 0.73 8.36 1.70
N VAL A 121 1.17 8.21 0.45
CA VAL A 121 1.41 6.90 -0.16
C VAL A 121 2.52 6.17 0.56
N ALA A 122 3.65 6.82 0.84
CA ALA A 122 4.77 6.22 1.56
C ALA A 122 4.34 5.71 2.94
N TYR A 123 3.55 6.49 3.68
CA TYR A 123 3.02 6.09 4.99
C TYR A 123 2.10 4.86 4.91
N ALA A 124 1.16 4.84 3.95
CA ALA A 124 0.28 3.70 3.73
C ALA A 124 1.07 2.43 3.37
N TRP A 125 2.03 2.54 2.45
CA TRP A 125 2.90 1.42 2.06
C TRP A 125 3.80 0.94 3.20
N ALA A 126 4.30 1.86 4.03
CA ALA A 126 5.07 1.49 5.21
C ALA A 126 4.22 0.65 6.18
N GLY A 127 2.97 1.07 6.44
CA GLY A 127 2.04 0.34 7.30
C GLY A 127 1.76 -1.08 6.80
N PHE A 128 1.39 -1.21 5.51
CA PHE A 128 1.14 -2.52 4.92
C PHE A 128 2.42 -3.37 4.83
N GLY A 129 3.52 -2.80 4.35
CA GLY A 129 4.78 -3.51 4.19
C GLY A 129 5.35 -4.01 5.51
N ALA A 130 5.28 -3.21 6.57
CA ALA A 130 5.76 -3.59 7.90
C ALA A 130 4.85 -4.62 8.59
N ALA A 131 3.53 -4.53 8.40
CA ALA A 131 2.60 -5.47 9.01
C ALA A 131 2.59 -6.83 8.31
N PHE A 132 2.48 -6.84 6.99
CA PHE A 132 2.27 -8.07 6.23
C PHE A 132 3.54 -8.64 5.61
N GLY A 133 4.53 -7.80 5.26
CA GLY A 133 5.77 -8.25 4.61
C GLY A 133 6.51 -9.34 5.39
N PRO A 134 6.89 -9.11 6.66
CA PRO A 134 7.54 -10.13 7.48
C PRO A 134 6.68 -11.37 7.67
N CYS A 135 5.36 -11.18 7.86
CA CYS A 135 4.41 -12.27 8.06
C CYS A 135 4.40 -13.22 6.85
N VAL A 136 4.28 -12.68 5.63
CA VAL A 136 4.27 -13.49 4.40
C VAL A 136 5.64 -14.14 4.18
N LEU A 137 6.72 -13.38 4.28
CA LEU A 137 8.06 -13.94 4.08
C LEU A 137 8.37 -15.07 5.05
N ILE A 138 8.16 -14.84 6.34
CA ILE A 138 8.48 -15.85 7.37
C ILE A 138 7.56 -17.07 7.23
N SER A 139 6.30 -16.91 6.85
CA SER A 139 5.39 -18.04 6.63
C SER A 139 5.82 -18.98 5.51
N VAL A 140 6.51 -18.45 4.49
CA VAL A 140 7.04 -19.26 3.38
C VAL A 140 8.32 -19.99 3.76
N PHE A 141 9.20 -19.36 4.55
CA PHE A 141 10.52 -19.90 4.86
C PHE A 141 10.61 -20.61 6.20
N TRP A 142 9.64 -20.46 7.09
CA TRP A 142 9.72 -21.00 8.44
C TRP A 142 8.45 -21.76 8.84
N SER A 143 8.53 -23.10 8.82
CA SER A 143 7.42 -24.02 9.13
C SER A 143 6.89 -23.94 10.58
N ARG A 144 7.67 -23.35 11.50
CA ARG A 144 7.30 -23.25 12.92
C ARG A 144 6.56 -21.96 13.28
N MET A 145 6.17 -21.17 12.29
CA MET A 145 5.40 -19.96 12.52
C MET A 145 4.01 -20.31 13.07
N THR A 146 3.58 -19.59 14.11
CA THR A 146 2.27 -19.78 14.74
C THR A 146 1.32 -18.63 14.41
N LEU A 147 0.01 -18.89 14.51
CA LEU A 147 -1.01 -17.85 14.33
C LEU A 147 -0.82 -16.67 15.31
N ALA A 148 -0.46 -16.98 16.56
CA ALA A 148 -0.18 -15.94 17.56
C ALA A 148 1.04 -15.10 17.18
N GLY A 149 2.08 -15.72 16.61
CA GLY A 149 3.24 -15.02 16.06
C GLY A 149 2.89 -14.11 14.91
N ALA A 150 2.06 -14.60 13.96
CA ALA A 150 1.58 -13.79 12.84
C ALA A 150 0.82 -12.55 13.30
N ILE A 151 -0.16 -12.72 14.20
CA ILE A 151 -0.97 -11.61 14.71
C ILE A 151 -0.11 -10.59 15.47
N SER A 152 0.80 -11.08 16.33
CA SER A 152 1.70 -10.20 17.08
C SER A 152 2.64 -9.41 16.16
N GLY A 153 3.20 -10.05 15.14
CA GLY A 153 4.04 -9.37 14.15
C GLY A 153 3.31 -8.30 13.38
N MET A 154 2.11 -8.60 12.88
CA MET A 154 1.27 -7.61 12.20
C MET A 154 0.94 -6.42 13.11
N ALA A 155 0.57 -6.66 14.36
CA ALA A 155 0.27 -5.61 15.32
C ALA A 155 1.49 -4.76 15.65
N VAL A 156 2.63 -5.39 15.96
CA VAL A 156 3.89 -4.69 16.27
C VAL A 156 4.37 -3.90 15.06
N GLY A 157 4.32 -4.46 13.85
CA GLY A 157 4.71 -3.75 12.63
C GLY A 157 3.90 -2.49 12.39
N ALA A 158 2.56 -2.59 12.48
CA ALA A 158 1.66 -1.46 12.31
C ALA A 158 1.88 -0.38 13.39
N ILE A 159 1.97 -0.78 14.66
CA ILE A 159 2.21 0.15 15.79
C ILE A 159 3.56 0.85 15.64
N THR A 160 4.61 0.11 15.26
CA THR A 160 5.95 0.68 15.07
C THR A 160 5.94 1.75 13.99
N VAL A 161 5.27 1.53 12.86
CA VAL A 161 5.17 2.54 11.80
C VAL A 161 4.49 3.81 12.30
N ILE A 162 3.38 3.68 13.03
CA ILE A 162 2.65 4.82 13.61
C ILE A 162 3.55 5.61 14.59
N VAL A 163 4.18 4.91 15.52
CA VAL A 163 5.04 5.52 16.54
C VAL A 163 6.26 6.19 15.90
N TRP A 164 6.85 5.55 14.88
CA TRP A 164 8.02 6.09 14.18
C TRP A 164 7.70 7.36 13.40
N GLU A 165 6.57 7.39 12.72
CA GLU A 165 6.13 8.55 11.95
C GLU A 165 5.79 9.75 12.86
N ILE A 166 5.12 9.50 14.00
CA ILE A 166 4.81 10.55 14.97
C ILE A 166 6.09 11.06 15.67
N GLY A 167 7.02 10.14 15.98
CA GLY A 167 8.24 10.46 16.70
C GLY A 167 9.34 11.10 15.85
N GLY A 168 9.26 11.03 14.52
CA GLY A 168 10.27 11.59 13.60
C GLY A 168 11.69 11.04 13.80
N PHE A 169 11.83 9.80 14.26
CA PHE A 169 13.12 9.21 14.64
C PHE A 169 14.06 9.05 13.45
N LEU A 170 15.27 9.59 13.57
CA LEU A 170 16.44 9.35 12.71
C LEU A 170 16.29 9.69 11.22
N GLY A 171 15.16 10.28 10.77
CA GLY A 171 14.90 10.52 9.34
C GLY A 171 14.84 9.24 8.50
N LEU A 172 14.72 8.08 9.14
CA LEU A 172 14.66 6.78 8.49
C LEU A 172 13.21 6.45 8.11
N TYR A 173 13.03 5.93 6.90
CA TYR A 173 11.71 5.52 6.43
C TYR A 173 11.09 4.47 7.36
N SER A 174 9.90 4.74 7.88
CA SER A 174 9.22 3.96 8.94
C SER A 174 8.97 2.49 8.61
N LEU A 175 8.98 2.12 7.31
CA LEU A 175 8.91 0.73 6.85
C LEU A 175 10.04 -0.12 7.43
N VAL A 176 11.28 0.41 7.45
CA VAL A 176 12.46 -0.37 7.84
C VAL A 176 12.40 -0.83 9.29
N PRO A 177 12.26 0.07 10.28
CA PRO A 177 12.11 -0.35 11.67
C PRO A 177 10.82 -1.18 11.89
N GLY A 178 9.71 -0.82 11.24
CA GLY A 178 8.47 -1.58 11.33
C GLY A 178 8.63 -3.02 10.87
N PHE A 179 9.32 -3.25 9.75
CA PHE A 179 9.61 -4.58 9.22
C PHE A 179 10.49 -5.41 10.19
N ILE A 180 11.55 -4.81 10.72
CA ILE A 180 12.47 -5.48 11.63
C ILE A 180 11.78 -5.88 12.93
N PHE A 181 11.06 -4.95 13.58
CA PHE A 181 10.37 -5.24 14.83
C PHE A 181 9.22 -6.24 14.64
N SER A 182 8.51 -6.17 13.51
CA SER A 182 7.51 -7.18 13.14
C SER A 182 8.14 -8.57 13.02
N ALA A 183 9.25 -8.70 12.30
CA ALA A 183 9.96 -9.96 12.16
C ALA A 183 10.42 -10.52 13.50
N ILE A 184 11.02 -9.69 14.35
CA ILE A 184 11.45 -10.07 15.70
C ILE A 184 10.24 -10.56 16.53
N ALA A 185 9.12 -9.84 16.49
CA ALA A 185 7.91 -10.23 17.22
C ALA A 185 7.37 -11.60 16.75
N ILE A 186 7.36 -11.85 15.43
CA ILE A 186 6.97 -13.15 14.87
C ILE A 186 7.86 -14.26 15.41
N PHE A 187 9.17 -14.09 15.35
CA PHE A 187 10.12 -15.11 15.81
C PHE A 187 10.01 -15.38 17.32
N VAL A 188 9.94 -14.32 18.13
CA VAL A 188 9.85 -14.45 19.60
C VAL A 188 8.54 -15.11 20.00
N VAL A 189 7.40 -14.59 19.54
CA VAL A 189 6.09 -15.10 19.93
C VAL A 189 5.86 -16.51 19.38
N SER A 190 6.26 -16.81 18.17
CA SER A 190 6.14 -18.16 17.61
C SER A 190 7.00 -19.16 18.38
N SER A 191 8.22 -18.78 18.79
CA SER A 191 9.10 -19.66 19.58
C SER A 191 8.54 -19.92 20.98
N LEU A 192 7.88 -18.93 21.60
CA LEU A 192 7.25 -19.08 22.92
C LEU A 192 5.93 -19.85 22.87
N THR A 193 5.21 -19.76 21.73
CA THR A 193 3.88 -20.35 21.59
C THR A 193 3.91 -21.73 20.92
N ALA A 194 5.07 -22.35 20.79
CA ALA A 194 5.37 -23.54 19.99
C ALA A 194 4.56 -24.80 20.37
N LYS A 195 3.26 -24.78 20.15
CA LYS A 195 2.47 -25.94 19.76
C LYS A 195 2.25 -25.84 18.24
N SER A 196 3.29 -26.19 17.47
CA SER A 196 3.15 -26.39 16.02
C SER A 196 2.07 -27.44 15.82
N ASN A 197 0.98 -27.05 15.15
CA ASN A 197 -0.05 -28.00 14.77
C ASN A 197 0.60 -28.96 13.76
N LYS A 198 0.62 -30.26 14.07
CA LYS A 198 1.26 -31.30 13.24
C LYS A 198 0.75 -31.22 11.80
N GLU A 199 -0.53 -30.97 11.62
CA GLU A 199 -1.20 -30.82 10.33
C GLU A 199 -0.60 -29.67 9.48
N THR A 200 -0.28 -28.52 10.11
CA THR A 200 0.34 -27.37 9.42
C THR A 200 1.77 -27.71 9.00
N THR A 201 2.50 -28.45 9.83
CA THR A 201 3.89 -28.84 9.52
C THR A 201 3.94 -29.87 8.39
N GLU A 202 2.99 -30.83 8.39
CA GLU A 202 2.86 -31.82 7.33
C GLU A 202 2.49 -31.16 5.98
N LEU A 203 1.55 -30.22 5.99
CA LEU A 203 1.16 -29.46 4.82
C LEU A 203 2.33 -28.64 4.26
N PHE A 204 3.11 -28.00 5.12
CA PHE A 204 4.30 -27.23 4.71
C PHE A 204 5.33 -28.13 4.03
N ASN A 205 5.64 -29.30 4.63
CA ASN A 205 6.61 -30.24 4.07
C ASN A 205 6.13 -30.83 2.74
N ASP A 206 4.83 -31.09 2.58
CA ASP A 206 4.26 -31.59 1.32
C ASP A 206 4.36 -30.53 0.21
N LEU A 207 4.08 -29.26 0.53
CA LEU A 207 4.23 -28.14 -0.41
C LEU A 207 5.69 -27.91 -0.79
N GLU A 208 6.61 -27.99 0.16
CA GLU A 208 8.05 -27.84 -0.10
C GLU A 208 8.56 -28.96 -1.03
N GLN A 209 8.15 -30.21 -0.80
CA GLN A 209 8.51 -31.31 -1.67
C GLN A 209 7.96 -31.13 -3.10
N LYS A 210 6.70 -30.73 -3.25
CA LYS A 210 6.09 -30.46 -4.55
C LYS A 210 6.81 -29.34 -5.29
N PHE A 211 7.15 -28.26 -4.61
CA PHE A 211 7.89 -27.13 -5.20
C PHE A 211 9.25 -27.57 -5.74
N TRP A 212 10.02 -28.35 -4.97
CA TRP A 212 11.34 -28.81 -5.41
C TRP A 212 11.29 -29.87 -6.52
N VAL A 213 10.20 -30.64 -6.62
CA VAL A 213 9.97 -31.54 -7.75
C VAL A 213 9.72 -30.73 -9.03
N GLU A 214 8.84 -29.74 -8.96
CA GLU A 214 8.47 -28.91 -10.11
C GLU A 214 9.65 -28.06 -10.62
N VAL A 215 10.49 -27.53 -9.71
CA VAL A 215 11.72 -26.78 -10.06
C VAL A 215 12.77 -27.65 -10.71
N LYS A 216 12.81 -28.98 -10.45
CA LYS A 216 13.75 -29.92 -11.07
C LYS A 216 13.32 -30.40 -12.46
N GLU A 217 12.03 -30.25 -12.77
CA GLU A 217 11.48 -30.67 -14.08
C GLU A 217 11.57 -29.55 -15.14
N HIS A 218 11.92 -28.32 -14.74
CA HIS A 218 12.20 -27.18 -15.61
C HIS A 218 13.68 -26.79 -15.62
#